data_78d6d2d1aa35382bf5367743e4c313cf
#
_entry.id   78d6d2d1aa35382bf5367743e4c313cf
#
_cell.length_a   1.000
_cell.length_b   1.000
_cell.length_c   1.000
_cell.angle_alpha   90.00
_cell.angle_beta   90.00
_cell.angle_gamma   90.00
#
_symmetry.space_group_name_H-M   'P 1'
#
loop_
_entity.id
_entity.type
_entity.pdbx_description
1 polymer ?
#
loop_
_entity_poly.entity_id
_entity_poly.type
_entity_poly.pdbx_seq_one_letter_code
_entity_poly.pdbx_strand_id
1 'polypeptide(L)'
;MHYKLIEEIIDLSEAHIWDFAKLEWEFTSAYYSDEEQKCLCGHYPIRNICVITNKINSALTEVGNCCINKFLGIDDGNKIFTSIKRIKEKPKSSMSAEVLEYLYSKNAISDFDYKFYKSIFRRTSMSLKQWDIKEKINQKLLDFSSYERNSHFNKINHILKWAEDNISFDTTYVLSLKQACNRNGKLTEKQSASLNNIINKFKIQG
;
A
#
# COMPACT_ATOMS: atom_id res chain seq x y z
N MET A 1 -17.48 -8.46 -15.59
CA MET A 1 -16.17 -8.66 -14.99
C MET A 1 -15.26 -9.26 -16.04
N HIS A 2 -13.97 -8.96 -16.07
CA HIS A 2 -13.04 -9.55 -17.05
C HIS A 2 -12.81 -11.02 -16.72
N TYR A 3 -13.09 -11.93 -17.67
CA TYR A 3 -12.92 -13.39 -17.53
C TYR A 3 -11.49 -13.73 -17.05
N LYS A 4 -10.48 -13.10 -17.66
CA LYS A 4 -9.08 -13.28 -17.27
C LYS A 4 -8.79 -12.93 -15.80
N LEU A 5 -9.41 -11.87 -15.23
CA LEU A 5 -9.22 -11.54 -13.81
C LEU A 5 -9.77 -12.66 -12.90
N ILE A 6 -10.89 -13.26 -13.29
CA ILE A 6 -11.50 -14.35 -12.53
C ILE A 6 -10.58 -15.57 -12.51
N GLU A 7 -10.05 -15.97 -13.67
CA GLU A 7 -9.13 -17.11 -13.78
C GLU A 7 -7.87 -16.87 -12.94
N GLU A 8 -7.19 -15.75 -13.12
CA GLU A 8 -5.95 -15.44 -12.40
C GLU A 8 -6.17 -15.36 -10.88
N ILE A 9 -7.31 -14.86 -10.42
CA ILE A 9 -7.64 -14.82 -8.99
C ILE A 9 -7.92 -16.22 -8.44
N ILE A 10 -8.64 -17.07 -9.19
CA ILE A 10 -8.87 -18.47 -8.80
C ILE A 10 -7.53 -19.22 -8.72
N ASP A 11 -6.65 -19.06 -9.70
CA ASP A 11 -5.34 -19.72 -9.74
C ASP A 11 -4.43 -19.34 -8.57
N LEU A 12 -4.61 -18.13 -8.02
CA LEU A 12 -3.88 -17.63 -6.85
C LEU A 12 -4.61 -17.90 -5.51
N SER A 13 -5.78 -18.52 -5.55
CA SER A 13 -6.61 -18.82 -4.37
C SER A 13 -6.53 -20.29 -3.98
N GLU A 14 -6.94 -20.61 -2.73
CA GLU A 14 -7.15 -22.00 -2.31
C GLU A 14 -8.45 -22.57 -2.88
N ALA A 15 -9.49 -21.74 -2.99
CA ALA A 15 -10.75 -22.14 -3.58
C ALA A 15 -10.71 -22.11 -5.10
N HIS A 16 -11.20 -23.15 -5.74
CA HIS A 16 -11.27 -23.31 -7.20
C HIS A 16 -12.59 -22.78 -7.83
N ILE A 17 -13.45 -22.17 -7.02
CA ILE A 17 -14.74 -21.60 -7.45
C ILE A 17 -14.74 -20.11 -7.13
N TRP A 18 -15.10 -19.28 -8.12
CA TRP A 18 -15.05 -17.82 -8.01
C TRP A 18 -15.74 -17.25 -6.78
N ASP A 19 -16.94 -17.74 -6.45
CA ASP A 19 -17.72 -17.19 -5.34
C ASP A 19 -17.05 -17.38 -3.98
N PHE A 20 -16.20 -18.38 -3.83
CA PHE A 20 -15.39 -18.62 -2.64
C PHE A 20 -14.01 -17.97 -2.76
N ALA A 21 -13.33 -18.11 -3.90
CA ALA A 21 -12.03 -17.55 -4.16
C ALA A 21 -11.99 -16.03 -3.91
N LYS A 22 -12.99 -15.28 -4.38
CA LYS A 22 -13.07 -13.83 -4.16
C LYS A 22 -13.13 -13.41 -2.68
N LEU A 23 -13.65 -14.27 -1.79
CA LEU A 23 -13.78 -13.99 -0.35
C LEU A 23 -12.46 -14.16 0.41
N GLU A 24 -11.47 -14.80 -0.20
CA GLU A 24 -10.14 -14.98 0.39
C GLU A 24 -9.33 -13.69 0.36
N TRP A 25 -9.67 -12.74 -0.51
CA TRP A 25 -8.85 -11.56 -0.76
C TRP A 25 -9.30 -10.34 0.01
N GLU A 26 -8.33 -9.53 0.39
CA GLU A 26 -8.56 -8.23 1.01
C GLU A 26 -7.66 -7.15 0.41
N PHE A 27 -8.11 -5.90 0.52
CA PHE A 27 -7.33 -4.74 0.12
C PHE A 27 -6.22 -4.47 1.12
N THR A 28 -4.99 -4.43 0.64
CA THR A 28 -3.80 -4.21 1.47
C THR A 28 -3.29 -2.78 1.38
N SER A 29 -3.04 -2.31 0.17
CA SER A 29 -2.52 -0.97 -0.06
C SER A 29 -2.78 -0.50 -1.49
N ALA A 30 -2.56 0.80 -1.72
CA ALA A 30 -2.58 1.39 -3.04
C ALA A 30 -1.37 2.30 -3.23
N TYR A 31 -0.81 2.29 -4.43
CA TYR A 31 0.29 3.16 -4.80
C TYR A 31 0.19 3.62 -6.26
N TYR A 32 0.80 4.78 -6.52
CA TYR A 32 0.95 5.28 -7.88
C TYR A 32 2.31 4.82 -8.43
N SER A 33 2.30 4.15 -9.58
CA SER A 33 3.52 3.75 -10.27
C SER A 33 3.92 4.79 -11.30
N ASP A 34 5.18 5.20 -11.29
CA ASP A 34 5.76 6.05 -12.33
C ASP A 34 5.99 5.27 -13.63
N GLU A 35 6.14 3.95 -13.52
CA GLU A 35 6.26 3.02 -14.63
C GLU A 35 4.89 2.46 -15.03
N GLU A 36 4.73 2.21 -16.32
CA GLU A 36 3.53 1.56 -16.85
C GLU A 36 3.53 0.07 -16.50
N GLN A 37 2.45 -0.37 -15.88
CA GLN A 37 2.29 -1.75 -15.46
C GLN A 37 1.09 -2.41 -16.13
N LYS A 38 1.08 -3.75 -16.11
CA LYS A 38 -0.04 -4.55 -16.63
C LYS A 38 -0.90 -5.04 -15.46
N CYS A 39 -2.20 -4.79 -15.55
CA CYS A 39 -3.16 -5.32 -14.59
C CYS A 39 -3.29 -6.84 -14.74
N LEU A 40 -3.60 -7.54 -13.66
CA LEU A 40 -3.90 -8.97 -13.67
C LEU A 40 -4.98 -9.34 -14.72
N CYS A 41 -5.96 -8.48 -14.97
CA CYS A 41 -6.97 -8.65 -16.01
C CYS A 41 -6.42 -8.52 -17.46
N GLY A 42 -5.13 -8.20 -17.62
CA GLY A 42 -4.48 -7.99 -18.91
C GLY A 42 -4.54 -6.56 -19.44
N HIS A 43 -5.28 -5.65 -18.82
CA HIS A 43 -5.32 -4.24 -19.23
C HIS A 43 -3.94 -3.58 -19.04
N TYR A 44 -3.49 -2.83 -20.05
CA TYR A 44 -2.24 -2.09 -20.08
C TYR A 44 -2.44 -0.77 -20.83
N PRO A 45 -1.83 0.33 -20.45
CA PRO A 45 -1.04 0.50 -19.23
C PRO A 45 -1.92 0.88 -18.01
N ILE A 46 -1.47 0.53 -16.82
CA ILE A 46 -2.03 1.02 -15.56
C ILE A 46 -0.94 1.69 -14.72
N ARG A 47 -1.31 2.72 -13.94
CA ARG A 47 -0.44 3.44 -13.00
C ARG A 47 -1.01 3.50 -11.60
N ASN A 48 -2.33 3.36 -11.47
CA ASN A 48 -3.04 3.29 -10.20
C ASN A 48 -3.12 1.82 -9.77
N ILE A 49 -2.21 1.39 -8.91
CA ILE A 49 -2.04 0.00 -8.51
C ILE A 49 -2.63 -0.21 -7.12
N CYS A 50 -3.48 -1.24 -7.00
CA CYS A 50 -3.99 -1.72 -5.73
C CYS A 50 -3.36 -3.08 -5.44
N VAL A 51 -2.77 -3.22 -4.27
CA VAL A 51 -2.23 -4.48 -3.75
C VAL A 51 -3.32 -5.19 -2.97
N ILE A 52 -3.53 -6.46 -3.27
CA ILE A 52 -4.46 -7.33 -2.55
C ILE A 52 -3.71 -8.53 -1.98
N THR A 53 -4.16 -9.00 -0.83
CA THR A 53 -3.59 -10.16 -0.13
C THR A 53 -4.65 -11.22 0.05
N ASN A 54 -4.30 -12.46 -0.24
CA ASN A 54 -5.11 -13.61 0.13
C ASN A 54 -4.93 -13.90 1.62
N LYS A 55 -6.03 -13.94 2.38
CA LYS A 55 -6.05 -14.13 3.83
C LYS A 55 -5.72 -15.56 4.27
N ILE A 56 -5.80 -16.53 3.35
CA ILE A 56 -5.61 -17.95 3.63
C ILE A 56 -4.16 -18.35 3.37
N ASN A 57 -3.65 -18.08 2.16
CA ASN A 57 -2.30 -18.51 1.75
C ASN A 57 -1.27 -17.37 1.71
N SER A 58 -1.65 -16.16 2.14
CA SER A 58 -0.79 -14.97 2.17
C SER A 58 -0.25 -14.55 0.79
N ALA A 59 -0.80 -15.05 -0.31
CA ALA A 59 -0.42 -14.63 -1.65
C ALA A 59 -0.73 -13.13 -1.85
N LEU A 60 0.20 -12.44 -2.50
CA LEU A 60 0.09 -11.02 -2.84
C LEU A 60 -0.01 -10.87 -4.35
N THR A 61 -0.91 -10.02 -4.83
CA THR A 61 -0.98 -9.65 -6.24
C THR A 61 -1.41 -8.20 -6.44
N GLU A 62 -1.25 -7.70 -7.65
CA GLU A 62 -1.48 -6.31 -8.01
C GLU A 62 -2.56 -6.19 -9.09
N VAL A 63 -3.50 -5.29 -8.88
CA VAL A 63 -4.61 -5.02 -9.80
C VAL A 63 -4.81 -3.52 -9.99
N GLY A 64 -5.36 -3.12 -11.13
CA GLY A 64 -5.78 -1.73 -11.32
C GLY A 64 -6.96 -1.35 -10.42
N ASN A 65 -7.07 -0.08 -10.08
CA ASN A 65 -8.15 0.46 -9.24
C ASN A 65 -9.58 0.14 -9.77
N CYS A 66 -9.76 0.07 -11.10
CA CYS A 66 -11.05 -0.33 -11.67
C CYS A 66 -11.38 -1.81 -11.40
N CYS A 67 -10.37 -2.68 -11.39
CA CYS A 67 -10.54 -4.11 -11.16
C CYS A 67 -10.90 -4.40 -9.70
N ILE A 68 -10.23 -3.76 -8.74
CA ILE A 68 -10.51 -3.99 -7.32
C ILE A 68 -11.95 -3.59 -6.95
N ASN A 69 -12.44 -2.47 -7.50
CA ASN A 69 -13.82 -2.04 -7.28
C ASN A 69 -14.82 -3.10 -7.78
N LYS A 70 -14.61 -3.62 -9.01
CA LYS A 70 -15.47 -4.66 -9.57
C LYS A 70 -15.37 -6.01 -8.85
N PHE A 71 -14.23 -6.31 -8.29
CA PHE A 71 -13.89 -7.59 -7.69
C PHE A 71 -14.31 -7.67 -6.21
N LEU A 72 -13.90 -6.70 -5.40
CA LEU A 72 -14.17 -6.65 -3.97
C LEU A 72 -15.29 -5.68 -3.59
N GLY A 73 -15.81 -4.89 -4.54
CA GLY A 73 -16.74 -3.79 -4.24
C GLY A 73 -16.12 -2.68 -3.40
N ILE A 74 -14.78 -2.62 -3.35
CA ILE A 74 -14.02 -1.68 -2.53
C ILE A 74 -13.69 -0.45 -3.37
N ASP A 75 -14.21 0.72 -2.97
CA ASP A 75 -13.93 2.01 -3.60
C ASP A 75 -12.74 2.76 -2.96
N ASP A 76 -12.11 2.18 -1.96
CA ASP A 76 -11.02 2.82 -1.20
C ASP A 76 -9.83 3.17 -2.09
N GLY A 77 -9.50 2.32 -3.06
CA GLY A 77 -8.47 2.60 -4.05
C GLY A 77 -8.75 3.91 -4.80
N ASN A 78 -9.96 4.11 -5.31
CA ASN A 78 -10.34 5.33 -6.03
C ASN A 78 -10.27 6.57 -5.14
N LYS A 79 -10.71 6.47 -3.88
CA LYS A 79 -10.65 7.57 -2.91
C LYS A 79 -9.20 7.96 -2.61
N ILE A 80 -8.30 6.96 -2.48
CA ILE A 80 -6.87 7.18 -2.29
C ILE A 80 -6.29 7.91 -3.50
N PHE A 81 -6.49 7.41 -4.73
CA PHE A 81 -5.94 8.04 -5.93
C PHE A 81 -6.52 9.44 -6.19
N THR A 82 -7.80 9.66 -5.93
CA THR A 82 -8.43 10.99 -6.01
C THR A 82 -7.80 11.96 -5.02
N SER A 83 -7.53 11.51 -3.79
CA SER A 83 -6.85 12.34 -2.78
C SER A 83 -5.42 12.64 -3.16
N ILE A 84 -4.66 11.64 -3.67
CA ILE A 84 -3.28 11.81 -4.16
C ILE A 84 -3.26 12.85 -5.29
N LYS A 85 -4.10 12.70 -6.31
CA LYS A 85 -4.16 13.64 -7.44
C LYS A 85 -4.44 15.07 -6.96
N ARG A 86 -5.47 15.23 -6.12
CA ARG A 86 -5.85 16.54 -5.59
C ARG A 86 -4.76 17.20 -4.77
N ILE A 87 -4.04 16.43 -3.94
CA ILE A 87 -2.94 16.95 -3.11
C ILE A 87 -1.71 17.28 -3.96
N LYS A 88 -1.37 16.47 -4.98
CA LYS A 88 -0.29 16.79 -5.93
C LYS A 88 -0.56 18.11 -6.68
N GLU A 89 -1.80 18.33 -7.10
CA GLU A 89 -2.20 19.58 -7.79
C GLU A 89 -2.28 20.78 -6.83
N LYS A 90 -2.76 20.55 -5.60
CA LYS A 90 -2.96 21.57 -4.58
C LYS A 90 -2.58 21.04 -3.21
N PRO A 91 -1.33 21.23 -2.73
CA PRO A 91 -0.81 20.63 -1.48
C PRO A 91 -1.65 20.93 -0.23
N LYS A 92 -2.34 22.08 -0.22
CA LYS A 92 -3.25 22.49 0.87
C LYS A 92 -4.63 21.82 0.84
N SER A 93 -4.95 21.04 -0.19
CA SER A 93 -6.21 20.31 -0.27
C SER A 93 -6.35 19.28 0.87
N SER A 94 -7.59 18.92 1.20
CA SER A 94 -7.83 17.88 2.20
C SER A 94 -7.95 16.51 1.52
N MET A 95 -7.38 15.47 2.12
CA MET A 95 -7.74 14.09 1.78
C MET A 95 -9.18 13.80 2.24
N SER A 96 -9.79 12.72 1.79
CA SER A 96 -11.10 12.30 2.29
C SER A 96 -10.98 11.69 3.71
N ALA A 97 -12.12 11.59 4.42
CA ALA A 97 -12.14 11.01 5.76
C ALA A 97 -11.70 9.54 5.74
N GLU A 98 -12.14 8.79 4.74
CA GLU A 98 -11.80 7.38 4.57
C GLU A 98 -10.30 7.19 4.32
N VAL A 99 -9.67 8.09 3.57
CA VAL A 99 -8.21 8.05 3.33
C VAL A 99 -7.45 8.39 4.61
N LEU A 100 -7.95 9.29 5.43
CA LEU A 100 -7.37 9.58 6.74
C LEU A 100 -7.44 8.35 7.68
N GLU A 101 -8.62 7.68 7.72
CA GLU A 101 -8.80 6.44 8.48
C GLU A 101 -7.89 5.32 7.97
N TYR A 102 -7.75 5.18 6.65
CA TYR A 102 -6.84 4.22 6.03
C TYR A 102 -5.40 4.43 6.47
N LEU A 103 -4.87 5.67 6.38
CA LEU A 103 -3.50 5.96 6.82
C LEU A 103 -3.30 5.67 8.32
N TYR A 104 -4.29 5.98 9.14
CA TYR A 104 -4.24 5.72 10.57
C TYR A 104 -4.25 4.21 10.86
N SER A 105 -5.13 3.44 10.24
CA SER A 105 -5.20 1.98 10.40
C SER A 105 -3.92 1.25 9.97
N LYS A 106 -3.19 1.83 9.00
CA LYS A 106 -1.89 1.30 8.53
C LYS A 106 -0.68 1.83 9.33
N ASN A 107 -0.91 2.61 10.40
CA ASN A 107 0.14 3.26 11.19
C ASN A 107 1.08 4.17 10.35
N ALA A 108 0.57 4.72 9.24
CA ALA A 108 1.30 5.66 8.40
C ALA A 108 1.30 7.08 8.97
N ILE A 109 0.36 7.38 9.84
CA ILE A 109 0.24 8.65 10.57
C ILE A 109 0.09 8.37 12.07
N SER A 110 0.55 9.32 12.89
CA SER A 110 0.44 9.23 14.35
C SER A 110 -0.99 9.58 14.83
N ASP A 111 -1.29 9.24 16.08
CA ASP A 111 -2.53 9.62 16.76
C ASP A 111 -2.71 11.17 16.80
N PHE A 112 -1.59 11.90 16.98
CA PHE A 112 -1.61 13.36 16.90
C PHE A 112 -2.01 13.84 15.49
N ASP A 113 -1.40 13.31 14.42
CA ASP A 113 -1.71 13.68 13.03
C ASP A 113 -3.17 13.44 12.71
N TYR A 114 -3.68 12.27 13.11
CA TYR A 114 -5.07 11.87 12.89
C TYR A 114 -6.05 12.82 13.58
N LYS A 115 -5.87 13.06 14.90
CA LYS A 115 -6.73 13.97 15.69
C LYS A 115 -6.64 15.40 15.18
N PHE A 116 -5.43 15.87 14.88
CA PHE A 116 -5.22 17.20 14.32
C PHE A 116 -5.97 17.34 13.00
N TYR A 117 -5.78 16.42 12.06
CA TYR A 117 -6.39 16.49 10.74
C TYR A 117 -7.93 16.47 10.84
N LYS A 118 -8.50 15.62 11.68
CA LYS A 118 -9.95 15.61 11.96
C LYS A 118 -10.45 16.96 12.50
N SER A 119 -9.70 17.61 13.38
CA SER A 119 -10.08 18.88 13.97
C SER A 119 -10.15 20.04 12.96
N ILE A 120 -9.38 19.96 11.88
CA ILE A 120 -9.31 21.00 10.84
C ILE A 120 -10.06 20.64 9.57
N PHE A 121 -10.69 19.49 9.48
CA PHE A 121 -11.25 18.92 8.26
C PHE A 121 -12.21 19.85 7.53
N ARG A 122 -13.03 20.59 8.28
CA ARG A 122 -14.05 21.53 7.76
C ARG A 122 -13.62 23.00 7.86
N ARG A 123 -12.38 23.28 8.30
CA ARG A 123 -11.93 24.65 8.48
C ARG A 123 -11.52 25.28 7.16
N THR A 124 -12.04 26.45 6.87
CA THR A 124 -11.69 27.27 5.71
C THR A 124 -10.55 28.24 6.00
N SER A 125 -10.35 28.60 7.28
CA SER A 125 -9.27 29.48 7.73
C SER A 125 -8.38 28.76 8.74
N MET A 126 -7.07 28.85 8.53
CA MET A 126 -6.06 28.23 9.38
C MET A 126 -4.84 29.14 9.50
N SER A 127 -4.12 29.04 10.64
CA SER A 127 -2.83 29.71 10.80
C SER A 127 -1.77 29.09 9.90
N LEU A 128 -0.67 29.80 9.63
CA LEU A 128 0.46 29.30 8.84
C LEU A 128 1.01 27.99 9.44
N LYS A 129 1.11 27.91 10.76
CA LYS A 129 1.58 26.69 11.46
C LYS A 129 0.62 25.51 11.25
N GLN A 130 -0.70 25.74 11.25
CA GLN A 130 -1.67 24.68 10.97
C GLN A 130 -1.60 24.21 9.52
N TRP A 131 -1.36 25.12 8.56
CA TRP A 131 -1.14 24.77 7.17
C TRP A 131 0.11 23.90 7.01
N ASP A 132 1.24 24.27 7.63
CA ASP A 132 2.48 23.48 7.59
C ASP A 132 2.29 22.06 8.12
N ILE A 133 1.59 21.90 9.25
CA ILE A 133 1.30 20.57 9.80
C ILE A 133 0.41 19.76 8.83
N LYS A 134 -0.64 20.39 8.26
CA LYS A 134 -1.52 19.72 7.29
C LYS A 134 -0.77 19.26 6.04
N GLU A 135 0.11 20.10 5.49
CA GLU A 135 0.92 19.76 4.32
C GLU A 135 1.87 18.60 4.63
N LYS A 136 2.48 18.56 5.83
CA LYS A 136 3.30 17.42 6.27
C LYS A 136 2.50 16.12 6.38
N ILE A 137 1.26 16.19 6.84
CA ILE A 137 0.38 15.01 6.89
C ILE A 137 -0.03 14.59 5.48
N ASN A 138 -0.33 15.54 4.59
CA ASN A 138 -0.60 15.27 3.18
C ASN A 138 0.61 14.60 2.50
N GLN A 139 1.82 15.05 2.80
CA GLN A 139 3.04 14.44 2.27
C GLN A 139 3.17 12.97 2.71
N LYS A 140 2.77 12.63 3.94
CA LYS A 140 2.76 11.23 4.40
C LYS A 140 1.86 10.33 3.53
N LEU A 141 0.72 10.84 3.02
CA LEU A 141 -0.08 10.08 2.06
C LEU A 141 0.70 9.81 0.77
N LEU A 142 1.37 10.83 0.23
CA LEU A 142 2.14 10.70 -1.01
C LEU A 142 3.29 9.69 -0.84
N ASP A 143 4.02 9.80 0.25
CA ASP A 143 5.14 8.91 0.58
C ASP A 143 4.66 7.48 0.81
N PHE A 144 3.58 7.28 1.58
CA PHE A 144 2.99 5.97 1.87
C PHE A 144 2.44 5.29 0.61
N SER A 145 1.96 6.06 -0.36
CA SER A 145 1.42 5.56 -1.63
C SER A 145 2.42 5.70 -2.78
N SER A 146 3.73 5.71 -2.50
CA SER A 146 4.78 5.76 -3.51
C SER A 146 5.18 4.36 -4.00
N TYR A 147 5.66 4.29 -5.24
CA TYR A 147 6.26 3.07 -5.81
C TYR A 147 7.47 2.60 -4.99
N GLU A 148 8.34 3.54 -4.58
CA GLU A 148 9.54 3.26 -3.78
C GLU A 148 9.17 2.55 -2.46
N ARG A 149 8.17 3.08 -1.74
CA ARG A 149 7.67 2.42 -0.52
C ARG A 149 7.15 1.01 -0.79
N ASN A 150 6.34 0.84 -1.85
CA ASN A 150 5.80 -0.47 -2.20
C ASN A 150 6.90 -1.47 -2.54
N SER A 151 7.91 -1.06 -3.31
CA SER A 151 9.08 -1.88 -3.62
C SER A 151 9.83 -2.35 -2.37
N HIS A 152 10.08 -1.44 -1.41
CA HIS A 152 10.70 -1.82 -0.14
C HIS A 152 9.83 -2.77 0.66
N PHE A 153 8.52 -2.52 0.70
CA PHE A 153 7.57 -3.34 1.45
C PHE A 153 7.44 -4.75 0.88
N ASN A 154 7.46 -4.90 -0.44
CA ASN A 154 7.47 -6.20 -1.11
C ASN A 154 8.73 -7.00 -0.75
N LYS A 155 9.91 -6.37 -0.84
CA LYS A 155 11.18 -7.01 -0.43
C LYS A 155 11.15 -7.49 1.02
N ILE A 156 10.63 -6.66 1.93
CA ILE A 156 10.47 -7.01 3.35
C ILE A 156 9.55 -8.23 3.49
N ASN A 157 8.40 -8.23 2.81
CA ASN A 157 7.46 -9.35 2.89
C ASN A 157 8.05 -10.65 2.32
N HIS A 158 8.84 -10.59 1.23
CA HIS A 158 9.54 -11.76 0.70
C HIS A 158 10.52 -12.35 1.72
N ILE A 159 11.28 -11.50 2.44
CA ILE A 159 12.17 -11.99 3.51
C ILE A 159 11.37 -12.62 4.64
N LEU A 160 10.28 -11.98 5.07
CA LEU A 160 9.45 -12.51 6.15
C LEU A 160 8.81 -13.85 5.78
N LYS A 161 8.32 -13.99 4.55
CA LYS A 161 7.79 -15.26 4.04
C LYS A 161 8.85 -16.34 3.97
N TRP A 162 10.04 -16.03 3.45
CA TRP A 162 11.18 -16.96 3.45
C TRP A 162 11.59 -17.38 4.87
N ALA A 163 11.48 -16.50 5.85
CA ALA A 163 11.80 -16.77 7.24
C ALA A 163 10.83 -17.77 7.91
N GLU A 164 9.61 -17.95 7.40
CA GLU A 164 8.65 -18.95 7.89
C GLU A 164 9.22 -20.36 7.76
N ASP A 165 9.95 -20.64 6.66
CA ASP A 165 10.64 -21.91 6.42
C ASP A 165 12.05 -21.96 7.03
N ASN A 166 12.56 -20.84 7.55
CA ASN A 166 13.92 -20.68 8.09
C ASN A 166 13.89 -20.16 9.53
N ILE A 167 13.38 -20.98 10.44
CA ILE A 167 13.06 -20.62 11.86
C ILE A 167 14.27 -20.07 12.63
N SER A 168 15.51 -20.41 12.23
CA SER A 168 16.72 -19.88 12.87
C SER A 168 17.05 -18.42 12.49
N PHE A 169 16.34 -17.84 11.51
CA PHE A 169 16.56 -16.47 11.08
C PHE A 169 15.86 -15.49 12.02
N ASP A 170 16.62 -14.55 12.62
CA ASP A 170 16.04 -13.50 13.46
C ASP A 170 15.38 -12.42 12.59
N THR A 171 14.05 -12.37 12.64
CA THR A 171 13.22 -11.40 11.90
C THR A 171 13.13 -10.02 12.55
N THR A 172 13.66 -9.83 13.76
CA THR A 172 13.50 -8.58 14.56
C THR A 172 13.92 -7.34 13.77
N TYR A 173 15.09 -7.42 13.13
CA TYR A 173 15.57 -6.30 12.30
C TYR A 173 14.68 -6.03 11.09
N VAL A 174 14.24 -7.06 10.38
CA VAL A 174 13.36 -6.93 9.21
C VAL A 174 12.00 -6.34 9.61
N LEU A 175 11.45 -6.73 10.75
CA LEU A 175 10.23 -6.15 11.31
C LEU A 175 10.43 -4.68 11.67
N SER A 176 11.59 -4.31 12.19
CA SER A 176 11.92 -2.89 12.44
C SER A 176 11.97 -2.07 11.15
N LEU A 177 12.50 -2.64 10.06
CA LEU A 177 12.47 -2.01 8.73
C LEU A 177 11.03 -1.86 8.21
N LYS A 178 10.16 -2.84 8.43
CA LYS A 178 8.74 -2.76 8.07
C LYS A 178 8.05 -1.60 8.79
N GLN A 179 8.29 -1.43 10.07
CA GLN A 179 7.76 -0.31 10.86
C GLN A 179 8.31 1.05 10.36
N ALA A 180 9.62 1.12 10.09
CA ALA A 180 10.25 2.32 9.56
C ALA A 180 9.66 2.71 8.19
N CYS A 181 9.49 1.73 7.29
CA CYS A 181 8.89 1.91 5.98
C CYS A 181 7.44 2.42 6.08
N ASN A 182 6.64 1.89 6.99
CA ASN A 182 5.27 2.36 7.20
C ASN A 182 5.24 3.81 7.74
N ARG A 183 6.07 4.11 8.73
CA ARG A 183 6.08 5.42 9.39
C ARG A 183 6.65 6.54 8.52
N ASN A 184 7.69 6.24 7.73
CA ASN A 184 8.46 7.24 6.98
C ASN A 184 8.14 7.23 5.47
N GLY A 185 7.28 6.30 5.00
CA GLY A 185 6.95 6.13 3.57
C GLY A 185 8.08 5.53 2.72
N LYS A 186 9.29 5.38 3.28
CA LYS A 186 10.45 4.78 2.62
C LYS A 186 11.53 4.40 3.62
N LEU A 187 12.46 3.59 3.17
CA LEU A 187 13.70 3.30 3.90
C LEU A 187 14.78 4.32 3.55
N THR A 188 15.71 4.56 4.48
CA THR A 188 16.93 5.28 4.17
C THR A 188 17.83 4.44 3.25
N GLU A 189 18.80 5.07 2.56
CA GLU A 189 19.75 4.36 1.70
C GLU A 189 20.48 3.23 2.45
N LYS A 190 20.93 3.49 3.70
CA LYS A 190 21.59 2.48 4.55
C LYS A 190 20.65 1.30 4.86
N GLN A 191 19.40 1.58 5.18
CA GLN A 191 18.39 0.55 5.45
C GLN A 191 18.05 -0.26 4.20
N SER A 192 17.91 0.40 3.04
CA SER A 192 17.68 -0.25 1.76
C SER A 192 18.87 -1.13 1.34
N ALA A 193 20.11 -0.64 1.53
CA ALA A 193 21.31 -1.44 1.30
C ALA A 193 21.37 -2.67 2.21
N SER A 194 21.03 -2.51 3.51
CA SER A 194 20.98 -3.63 4.45
C SER A 194 19.92 -4.67 4.05
N LEU A 195 18.75 -4.22 3.60
CA LEU A 195 17.69 -5.10 3.10
C LEU A 195 18.15 -5.92 1.89
N ASN A 196 18.79 -5.26 0.90
CA ASN A 196 19.34 -5.92 -0.27
C ASN A 196 20.47 -6.90 0.11
N ASN A 197 21.31 -6.58 1.08
CA ASN A 197 22.37 -7.47 1.58
C ASN A 197 21.79 -8.76 2.19
N ILE A 198 20.67 -8.67 2.93
CA ILE A 198 19.97 -9.85 3.46
C ILE A 198 19.50 -10.73 2.30
N ILE A 199 18.80 -10.15 1.31
CA ILE A 199 18.30 -10.88 0.13
C ILE A 199 19.44 -11.62 -0.58
N ASN A 200 20.56 -10.92 -0.83
CA ASN A 200 21.69 -11.47 -1.54
C ASN A 200 22.40 -12.56 -0.72
N LYS A 201 22.64 -12.32 0.58
CA LYS A 201 23.33 -13.27 1.49
C LYS A 201 22.58 -14.58 1.60
N PHE A 202 21.28 -14.54 1.71
CA PHE A 202 20.43 -15.73 1.88
C PHE A 202 19.84 -16.24 0.56
N LYS A 203 20.16 -15.59 -0.59
CA LYS A 203 19.68 -15.95 -1.93
C LYS A 203 18.15 -16.05 -1.99
N ILE A 204 17.46 -15.12 -1.31
CA ILE A 204 16.00 -15.09 -1.28
C ILE A 204 15.51 -14.68 -2.66
N GLN A 205 14.78 -15.59 -3.32
CA GLN A 205 14.18 -15.32 -4.63
C GLN A 205 12.94 -14.43 -4.42
N GLY A 206 12.85 -13.37 -5.22
CA GLY A 206 11.71 -12.44 -5.25
C GLY A 206 10.75 -12.74 -6.38
#